data_1779d308c6162dbb0106409ca5afda98
#
_entry.id   1779d308c6162dbb0106409ca5afda98
#
_cell.length_a   1.000
_cell.length_b   1.000
_cell.length_c   1.000
_cell.angle_alpha   90.00
_cell.angle_beta   90.00
_cell.angle_gamma   90.00
#
_symmetry.space_group_name_H-M   'P 1'
#
loop_
_entity.id
_entity.type
_entity.pdbx_description
1 polymer ?
#
loop_
_entity_poly.entity_id
_entity_poly.type
_entity_poly.pdbx_seq_one_letter_code
_entity_poly.pdbx_strand_id
1 'polypeptide(L)'
;MNGCLRGLFRLFAFVLLLVGVALVWWYRAPLSQAVSRLVGRRDTALPPVAADSIGAPTPGSLASAQTKLRELGRARGPDSVILSANETASLVGSGIDWTVRRSFDSLRVELLEGRLAVHARLDTKLIPKEALGPLHGLLAEREPLRIAGPIEISRPGIARWTVKELSLRGFPFPAPAVKSLARQSAGADSTGAVLIRVDPAIADARVHPSGLVLYRKHRA
;
A
#
# COMPACT_ATOMS: atom_id res chain seq x y z
N MET A 1 -8.51 -10.99 57.67
CA MET A 1 -7.17 -10.45 57.42
C MET A 1 -6.71 -10.58 55.94
N ASN A 2 -7.57 -10.90 54.98
CA ASN A 2 -7.14 -11.20 53.58
C ASN A 2 -7.39 -10.05 52.57
N GLY A 3 -7.93 -8.91 53.00
CA GLY A 3 -8.19 -7.78 52.10
C GLY A 3 -6.99 -6.87 51.83
N CYS A 4 -6.14 -6.67 52.82
CA CYS A 4 -4.98 -5.78 52.73
C CYS A 4 -3.88 -6.35 51.82
N LEU A 5 -3.69 -7.68 51.82
CA LEU A 5 -2.66 -8.34 51.00
C LEU A 5 -3.01 -8.29 49.51
N ARG A 6 -4.30 -8.39 49.14
CA ARG A 6 -4.76 -8.27 47.74
C ARG A 6 -4.64 -6.84 47.19
N GLY A 7 -4.82 -5.82 48.04
CA GLY A 7 -4.59 -4.43 47.68
C GLY A 7 -3.12 -4.14 47.42
N LEU A 8 -2.25 -4.65 48.30
CA LEU A 8 -0.79 -4.48 48.17
C LEU A 8 -0.27 -5.18 46.90
N PHE A 9 -0.76 -6.38 46.59
CA PHE A 9 -0.37 -7.11 45.37
C PHE A 9 -0.83 -6.41 44.09
N ARG A 10 -2.01 -5.81 44.09
CA ARG A 10 -2.52 -5.01 42.95
C ARG A 10 -1.69 -3.73 42.75
N LEU A 11 -1.34 -3.06 43.84
CA LEU A 11 -0.48 -1.86 43.80
C LEU A 11 0.93 -2.22 43.29
N PHE A 12 1.49 -3.33 43.76
CA PHE A 12 2.80 -3.82 43.30
C PHE A 12 2.80 -4.22 41.83
N ALA A 13 1.75 -4.92 41.36
CA ALA A 13 1.57 -5.25 39.95
C ALA A 13 1.41 -4.03 39.07
N PHE A 14 0.70 -2.99 39.55
CA PHE A 14 0.53 -1.73 38.83
C PHE A 14 1.84 -0.94 38.73
N VAL A 15 2.64 -0.89 39.81
CA VAL A 15 3.97 -0.26 39.82
C VAL A 15 4.93 -1.01 38.90
N LEU A 16 4.91 -2.35 38.90
CA LEU A 16 5.71 -3.17 37.98
C LEU A 16 5.33 -2.90 36.50
N LEU A 17 4.05 -2.75 36.22
CA LEU A 17 3.56 -2.43 34.87
C LEU A 17 4.00 -1.02 34.46
N LEU A 18 3.93 -0.03 35.34
CA LEU A 18 4.42 1.33 35.07
C LEU A 18 5.94 1.37 34.86
N VAL A 19 6.70 0.64 35.67
CA VAL A 19 8.15 0.50 35.50
C VAL A 19 8.47 -0.21 34.18
N GLY A 20 7.73 -1.26 33.81
CA GLY A 20 7.85 -1.93 32.51
C GLY A 20 7.58 -1.00 31.32
N VAL A 21 6.52 -0.21 31.41
CA VAL A 21 6.19 0.80 30.39
C VAL A 21 7.26 1.89 30.32
N ALA A 22 7.75 2.38 31.46
CA ALA A 22 8.80 3.39 31.53
C ALA A 22 10.13 2.85 30.98
N LEU A 23 10.48 1.58 31.28
CA LEU A 23 11.64 0.92 30.72
C LEU A 23 11.54 0.74 29.22
N VAL A 24 10.39 0.29 28.70
CA VAL A 24 10.14 0.20 27.26
C VAL A 24 10.26 1.58 26.61
N TRP A 25 9.75 2.62 27.25
CA TRP A 25 9.84 3.99 26.76
C TRP A 25 11.27 4.53 26.80
N TRP A 26 12.02 4.27 27.90
CA TRP A 26 13.41 4.69 28.08
C TRP A 26 14.38 3.95 27.14
N TYR A 27 14.16 2.65 26.91
CA TYR A 27 14.99 1.83 26.00
C TYR A 27 14.55 1.91 24.52
N ARG A 28 13.52 2.67 24.21
CA ARG A 28 13.03 2.83 22.83
C ARG A 28 14.09 3.44 21.90
N ALA A 29 14.89 4.37 22.38
CA ALA A 29 15.96 5.00 21.60
C ALA A 29 17.13 4.03 21.30
N PRO A 30 17.69 3.25 22.26
CA PRO A 30 18.76 2.31 21.93
C PRO A 30 18.27 1.06 21.20
N LEU A 31 17.01 0.61 21.41
CA LEU A 31 16.46 -0.52 20.68
C LEU A 31 16.21 -0.19 19.20
N SER A 32 15.77 1.01 18.87
CA SER A 32 15.63 1.43 17.48
C SER A 32 16.99 1.49 16.77
N GLN A 33 18.05 1.91 17.46
CA GLN A 33 19.41 1.90 16.92
C GLN A 33 20.03 0.48 16.84
N ALA A 34 19.72 -0.40 17.79
CA ALA A 34 20.17 -1.77 17.74
C ALA A 34 19.43 -2.58 16.66
N VAL A 35 18.12 -2.36 16.52
CA VAL A 35 17.33 -2.97 15.43
C VAL A 35 17.75 -2.42 14.08
N SER A 36 18.02 -1.12 13.94
CA SER A 36 18.52 -0.56 12.69
C SER A 36 19.93 -1.09 12.35
N ARG A 37 20.80 -1.38 13.34
CA ARG A 37 22.11 -2.02 13.11
C ARG A 37 22.00 -3.50 12.75
N LEU A 38 21.00 -4.22 13.26
CA LEU A 38 20.74 -5.63 12.92
C LEU A 38 20.01 -5.77 11.57
N VAL A 39 19.10 -4.85 11.27
CA VAL A 39 18.40 -4.76 9.98
C VAL A 39 19.32 -4.14 8.92
N GLY A 40 20.14 -3.14 9.29
CA GLY A 40 21.12 -2.50 8.40
C GLY A 40 22.29 -3.38 7.97
N ARG A 41 22.46 -4.57 8.54
CA ARG A 41 23.47 -5.55 8.10
C ARG A 41 22.97 -6.51 7.01
N ARG A 42 21.73 -6.33 6.56
CA ARG A 42 21.20 -6.87 5.31
C ARG A 42 21.02 -5.79 4.25
N ASP A 43 21.79 -4.73 4.33
CA ASP A 43 22.07 -3.88 3.16
C ASP A 43 22.98 -4.66 2.20
N THR A 44 22.44 -5.70 1.62
CA THR A 44 22.62 -5.85 0.19
C THR A 44 22.09 -4.54 -0.35
N ALA A 45 22.96 -3.67 -0.81
CA ALA A 45 22.62 -2.40 -1.42
C ALA A 45 21.42 -2.64 -2.33
N LEU A 46 20.23 -2.22 -1.89
CA LEU A 46 19.09 -2.16 -2.78
C LEU A 46 19.60 -1.34 -3.96
N PRO A 47 19.53 -1.87 -5.19
CA PRO A 47 19.94 -1.10 -6.34
C PRO A 47 19.26 0.26 -6.20
N PRO A 48 19.96 1.37 -6.48
CA PRO A 48 19.39 2.70 -6.29
C PRO A 48 18.02 2.70 -6.94
N VAL A 49 16.97 3.01 -6.14
CA VAL A 49 15.60 3.10 -6.66
C VAL A 49 15.71 4.07 -7.82
N ALA A 50 15.56 3.57 -9.04
CA ALA A 50 15.68 4.38 -10.22
C ALA A 50 14.72 5.56 -10.03
N ALA A 51 15.18 6.79 -10.19
CA ALA A 51 14.38 8.00 -9.96
C ALA A 51 13.04 7.96 -10.72
N ASP A 52 12.98 7.12 -11.76
CA ASP A 52 11.81 6.90 -12.62
C ASP A 52 10.80 5.85 -12.09
N SER A 53 11.11 5.15 -10.98
CA SER A 53 10.23 4.12 -10.42
C SER A 53 9.05 4.70 -9.62
N ILE A 54 9.09 5.99 -9.25
CA ILE A 54 8.03 6.70 -8.52
C ILE A 54 7.40 7.74 -9.43
N GLY A 55 6.08 7.67 -9.60
CA GLY A 55 5.33 8.58 -10.44
C GLY A 55 4.13 9.21 -9.74
N ALA A 56 3.70 10.36 -10.26
CA ALA A 56 2.51 11.08 -9.85
C ALA A 56 1.55 11.25 -11.03
N PRO A 57 0.22 11.32 -10.79
CA PRO A 57 -0.76 11.54 -11.85
C PRO A 57 -0.59 12.90 -12.50
N THR A 58 -0.57 12.92 -13.85
CA THR A 58 -0.64 14.14 -14.64
C THR A 58 -1.57 13.95 -15.83
N PRO A 59 -2.22 15.01 -16.34
CA PRO A 59 -3.08 14.90 -17.53
C PRO A 59 -2.32 14.38 -18.76
N GLY A 60 -1.07 14.83 -18.96
CA GLY A 60 -0.23 14.38 -20.07
C GLY A 60 0.12 12.90 -19.99
N SER A 61 0.48 12.42 -18.81
CA SER A 61 0.77 10.99 -18.59
C SER A 61 -0.49 10.13 -18.76
N LEU A 62 -1.66 10.62 -18.37
CA LEU A 62 -2.91 9.92 -18.61
C LEU A 62 -3.19 9.77 -20.12
N ALA A 63 -3.05 10.85 -20.87
CA ALA A 63 -3.26 10.82 -22.32
C ALA A 63 -2.27 9.87 -23.03
N SER A 64 -1.00 9.89 -22.59
CA SER A 64 0.04 8.97 -23.10
C SER A 64 -0.31 7.51 -22.78
N ALA A 65 -0.66 7.19 -21.54
CA ALA A 65 -1.06 5.85 -21.13
C ALA A 65 -2.27 5.35 -21.93
N GLN A 66 -3.30 6.17 -22.09
CA GLN A 66 -4.48 5.83 -22.88
C GLN A 66 -4.15 5.58 -24.35
N THR A 67 -3.21 6.34 -24.92
CA THR A 67 -2.73 6.11 -26.30
C THR A 67 -2.05 4.78 -26.44
N LYS A 68 -1.11 4.44 -25.54
CA LYS A 68 -0.42 3.15 -25.51
C LYS A 68 -1.40 1.97 -25.35
N LEU A 69 -2.41 2.11 -24.46
CA LEU A 69 -3.44 1.09 -24.29
C LEU A 69 -4.30 0.90 -25.55
N ARG A 70 -4.69 1.99 -26.21
CA ARG A 70 -5.41 1.91 -27.48
C ARG A 70 -4.58 1.24 -28.60
N GLU A 71 -3.29 1.52 -28.65
CA GLU A 71 -2.37 0.87 -29.59
C GLU A 71 -2.24 -0.61 -29.31
N LEU A 72 -2.11 -1.01 -28.05
CA LEU A 72 -2.06 -2.42 -27.62
C LEU A 72 -3.34 -3.17 -28.04
N GLY A 73 -4.52 -2.53 -27.94
CA GLY A 73 -5.81 -3.11 -28.32
C GLY A 73 -6.07 -3.22 -29.82
N ARG A 74 -5.28 -2.57 -30.70
CA ARG A 74 -5.45 -2.65 -32.15
C ARG A 74 -5.12 -4.03 -32.71
N ALA A 75 -5.77 -4.45 -33.77
CA ALA A 75 -5.55 -5.76 -34.40
C ALA A 75 -4.09 -5.98 -34.85
N ARG A 76 -3.42 -4.91 -35.31
CA ARG A 76 -1.99 -4.91 -35.70
C ARG A 76 -1.14 -4.06 -34.74
N GLY A 77 -1.55 -3.96 -33.48
CA GLY A 77 -0.81 -3.23 -32.44
C GLY A 77 0.41 -4.01 -31.97
N PRO A 78 1.25 -3.39 -31.12
CA PRO A 78 2.41 -4.04 -30.53
C PRO A 78 2.01 -5.19 -29.61
N ASP A 79 2.90 -6.17 -29.41
CA ASP A 79 2.65 -7.30 -28.51
C ASP A 79 2.74 -6.90 -27.03
N SER A 80 3.42 -5.82 -26.74
CA SER A 80 3.50 -5.24 -25.39
C SER A 80 3.67 -3.74 -25.41
N VAL A 81 3.28 -3.10 -24.32
CA VAL A 81 3.54 -1.67 -24.07
C VAL A 81 4.13 -1.51 -22.66
N ILE A 82 4.98 -0.52 -22.49
CA ILE A 82 5.58 -0.17 -21.21
C ILE A 82 4.98 1.14 -20.73
N LEU A 83 4.38 1.13 -19.55
CA LEU A 83 3.88 2.31 -18.87
C LEU A 83 4.89 2.75 -17.83
N SER A 84 5.26 4.02 -17.85
CA SER A 84 6.08 4.64 -16.81
C SER A 84 5.34 4.71 -15.48
N ALA A 85 6.03 5.03 -14.39
CA ALA A 85 5.42 5.23 -13.08
C ALA A 85 4.37 6.37 -13.10
N ASN A 86 4.62 7.46 -13.84
CA ASN A 86 3.66 8.56 -14.01
C ASN A 86 2.41 8.14 -14.77
N GLU A 87 2.57 7.36 -15.84
CA GLU A 87 1.47 6.82 -16.63
C GLU A 87 0.63 5.85 -15.81
N THR A 88 1.28 4.97 -15.05
CA THR A 88 0.62 4.04 -14.14
C THR A 88 -0.13 4.77 -13.03
N ALA A 89 0.49 5.78 -12.40
CA ALA A 89 -0.15 6.62 -11.39
C ALA A 89 -1.38 7.34 -11.94
N SER A 90 -1.31 7.81 -13.18
CA SER A 90 -2.42 8.51 -13.85
C SER A 90 -3.60 7.57 -14.12
N LEU A 91 -3.34 6.34 -14.56
CA LEU A 91 -4.38 5.32 -14.74
C LEU A 91 -5.01 4.92 -13.41
N VAL A 92 -4.20 4.66 -12.38
CA VAL A 92 -4.69 4.37 -11.02
C VAL A 92 -5.57 5.52 -10.52
N GLY A 93 -5.06 6.76 -10.62
CA GLY A 93 -5.79 7.95 -10.17
C GLY A 93 -7.11 8.19 -10.91
N SER A 94 -7.17 7.87 -12.21
CA SER A 94 -8.40 8.01 -13.02
C SER A 94 -9.42 6.90 -12.76
N GLY A 95 -8.96 5.72 -12.30
CA GLY A 95 -9.81 4.57 -12.00
C GLY A 95 -10.42 4.58 -10.59
N ILE A 96 -9.97 5.49 -9.72
CA ILE A 96 -10.49 5.59 -8.36
C ILE A 96 -11.77 6.41 -8.35
N ASP A 97 -12.82 5.86 -7.72
CA ASP A 97 -14.09 6.56 -7.54
C ASP A 97 -13.89 7.91 -6.84
N TRP A 98 -14.66 8.91 -7.26
CA TRP A 98 -14.59 10.27 -6.72
C TRP A 98 -14.82 10.32 -5.20
N THR A 99 -15.72 9.51 -4.69
CA THR A 99 -16.03 9.45 -3.25
C THR A 99 -14.84 8.99 -2.42
N VAL A 100 -14.08 8.04 -2.94
CA VAL A 100 -12.84 7.53 -2.35
C VAL A 100 -11.70 8.51 -2.56
N ARG A 101 -11.59 9.11 -3.75
CA ARG A 101 -10.49 10.01 -4.11
C ARG A 101 -10.38 11.24 -3.20
N ARG A 102 -11.51 11.80 -2.74
CA ARG A 102 -11.48 12.94 -1.81
C ARG A 102 -11.00 12.60 -0.40
N SER A 103 -10.91 11.30 -0.07
CA SER A 103 -10.39 10.85 1.23
C SER A 103 -8.85 10.81 1.28
N PHE A 104 -8.19 11.08 0.17
CA PHE A 104 -6.73 11.14 0.11
C PHE A 104 -6.24 12.14 -0.92
N ASP A 105 -5.05 12.67 -0.68
CA ASP A 105 -4.31 13.51 -1.60
C ASP A 105 -2.91 12.94 -1.89
N SER A 106 -2.16 13.64 -2.74
CA SER A 106 -0.75 13.34 -3.01
C SER A 106 -0.52 11.90 -3.49
N LEU A 107 -1.44 11.37 -4.32
CA LEU A 107 -1.31 10.05 -4.89
C LEU A 107 0.01 9.91 -5.65
N ARG A 108 0.77 8.87 -5.34
CA ARG A 108 1.96 8.44 -6.08
C ARG A 108 1.94 6.93 -6.23
N VAL A 109 2.55 6.46 -7.30
CA VAL A 109 2.74 5.03 -7.56
C VAL A 109 4.23 4.75 -7.61
N GLU A 110 4.66 3.71 -6.92
CA GLU A 110 6.01 3.18 -6.94
C GLU A 110 5.97 1.80 -7.58
N LEU A 111 6.80 1.62 -8.60
CA LEU A 111 6.96 0.35 -9.31
C LEU A 111 8.14 -0.40 -8.70
N LEU A 112 7.86 -1.56 -8.14
CA LEU A 112 8.84 -2.46 -7.53
C LEU A 112 8.90 -3.76 -8.31
N GLU A 113 9.92 -4.57 -8.10
CA GLU A 113 9.99 -5.88 -8.76
C GLU A 113 8.80 -6.75 -8.36
N GLY A 114 7.96 -7.10 -9.34
CA GLY A 114 6.75 -7.91 -9.17
C GLY A 114 5.64 -7.27 -8.34
N ARG A 115 5.72 -5.99 -7.93
CA ARG A 115 4.76 -5.35 -7.03
C ARG A 115 4.51 -3.89 -7.39
N LEU A 116 3.28 -3.46 -7.20
CA LEU A 116 2.85 -2.07 -7.27
C LEU A 116 2.65 -1.55 -5.85
N ALA A 117 3.24 -0.40 -5.52
CA ALA A 117 2.95 0.31 -4.29
C ALA A 117 2.25 1.64 -4.60
N VAL A 118 1.21 1.93 -3.84
CA VAL A 118 0.47 3.20 -3.89
C VAL A 118 0.75 3.97 -2.62
N HIS A 119 1.19 5.20 -2.77
CA HIS A 119 1.41 6.15 -1.70
C HIS A 119 0.36 7.25 -1.79
N ALA A 120 -0.23 7.62 -0.66
CA ALA A 120 -1.19 8.71 -0.58
C ALA A 120 -1.11 9.37 0.80
N ARG A 121 -1.70 10.54 0.95
CA ARG A 121 -2.01 11.13 2.25
C ARG A 121 -3.50 10.96 2.51
N LEU A 122 -3.81 10.22 3.55
CA LEU A 122 -5.17 9.88 3.95
C LEU A 122 -5.72 10.97 4.87
N ASP A 123 -6.90 11.52 4.55
CA ASP A 123 -7.63 12.40 5.44
C ASP A 123 -8.36 11.55 6.49
N THR A 124 -7.84 11.58 7.72
CA THR A 124 -8.36 10.76 8.83
C THR A 124 -9.73 11.21 9.31
N LYS A 125 -10.15 12.44 9.02
CA LYS A 125 -11.49 12.96 9.38
C LYS A 125 -12.60 12.26 8.60
N LEU A 126 -12.29 11.73 7.42
CA LEU A 126 -13.23 11.03 6.55
C LEU A 126 -13.33 9.53 6.86
N ILE A 127 -12.50 9.03 7.77
CA ILE A 127 -12.55 7.63 8.20
C ILE A 127 -13.47 7.51 9.41
N PRO A 128 -14.41 6.55 9.41
CA PRO A 128 -15.22 6.27 10.58
C PRO A 128 -14.34 5.97 11.80
N LYS A 129 -14.68 6.56 12.95
CA LYS A 129 -13.91 6.42 14.20
C LYS A 129 -13.77 4.96 14.63
N GLU A 130 -14.79 4.18 14.33
CA GLU A 130 -14.86 2.74 14.61
C GLU A 130 -13.81 1.95 13.83
N ALA A 131 -13.48 2.38 12.59
CA ALA A 131 -12.45 1.77 11.77
C ALA A 131 -11.03 2.11 12.25
N LEU A 132 -10.85 3.26 12.90
CA LEU A 132 -9.57 3.70 13.46
C LEU A 132 -9.31 3.08 14.86
N GLY A 133 -10.36 2.68 15.57
CA GLY A 133 -10.25 2.10 16.91
C GLY A 133 -9.42 2.98 17.85
N PRO A 134 -8.48 2.38 18.62
CA PRO A 134 -7.65 3.12 19.59
C PRO A 134 -6.68 4.12 18.94
N LEU A 135 -6.47 4.05 17.64
CA LEU A 135 -5.59 4.96 16.91
C LEU A 135 -6.22 6.33 16.65
N HIS A 136 -7.54 6.48 16.79
CA HIS A 136 -8.28 7.71 16.48
C HIS A 136 -7.71 8.96 17.15
N GLY A 137 -7.25 8.88 18.40
CA GLY A 137 -6.67 10.02 19.14
C GLY A 137 -5.18 10.27 18.89
N LEU A 138 -4.51 9.38 18.13
CA LEU A 138 -3.06 9.42 17.89
C LEU A 138 -2.71 9.84 16.46
N LEU A 139 -3.70 9.91 15.58
CA LEU A 139 -3.50 10.26 14.18
C LEU A 139 -3.63 11.76 13.96
N ALA A 140 -2.76 12.31 13.11
CA ALA A 140 -2.90 13.67 12.60
C ALA A 140 -4.05 13.71 11.57
N GLU A 141 -4.48 14.93 11.19
CA GLU A 141 -5.55 15.10 10.19
C GLU A 141 -5.22 14.43 8.85
N ARG A 142 -3.93 14.39 8.49
CA ARG A 142 -3.44 13.78 7.25
C ARG A 142 -2.26 12.88 7.53
N GLU A 143 -2.43 11.61 7.21
CA GLU A 143 -1.44 10.59 7.49
C GLU A 143 -0.90 9.95 6.21
N PRO A 144 0.42 9.74 6.11
CA PRO A 144 1.01 9.02 4.99
C PRO A 144 0.58 7.55 5.03
N LEU A 145 -0.06 7.13 3.94
CA LEU A 145 -0.51 5.77 3.69
C LEU A 145 0.34 5.15 2.58
N ARG A 146 0.79 3.93 2.77
CA ARG A 146 1.40 3.10 1.73
C ARG A 146 0.68 1.76 1.66
N ILE A 147 0.28 1.38 0.46
CA ILE A 147 -0.37 0.09 0.18
C ILE A 147 0.43 -0.58 -0.92
N ALA A 148 0.83 -1.84 -0.75
CA ALA A 148 1.60 -2.54 -1.77
C ALA A 148 1.17 -3.99 -1.94
N GLY A 149 1.36 -4.50 -3.17
CA GLY A 149 1.09 -5.89 -3.50
C GLY A 149 1.25 -6.20 -4.99
N PRO A 150 1.26 -7.48 -5.35
CA PRO A 150 1.33 -7.90 -6.73
C PRO A 150 0.03 -7.61 -7.47
N ILE A 151 0.18 -7.29 -8.76
CA ILE A 151 -0.93 -7.16 -9.71
C ILE A 151 -0.77 -8.22 -10.79
N GLU A 152 -1.85 -8.87 -11.16
CA GLU A 152 -1.90 -9.92 -12.16
C GLU A 152 -3.19 -9.84 -12.96
N ILE A 153 -3.20 -10.34 -14.18
CA ILE A 153 -4.43 -10.48 -14.98
C ILE A 153 -5.07 -11.84 -14.64
N SER A 154 -6.19 -11.81 -13.92
CA SER A 154 -6.88 -13.03 -13.48
C SER A 154 -7.75 -13.64 -14.59
N ARG A 155 -8.32 -12.80 -15.45
CA ARG A 155 -9.11 -13.17 -16.65
C ARG A 155 -9.19 -11.97 -17.59
N PRO A 156 -9.54 -12.18 -18.87
CA PRO A 156 -9.72 -11.07 -19.82
C PRO A 156 -10.63 -9.99 -19.26
N GLY A 157 -10.14 -8.75 -19.24
CA GLY A 157 -10.87 -7.59 -18.71
C GLY A 157 -10.80 -7.39 -17.20
N ILE A 158 -10.14 -8.27 -16.44
CA ILE A 158 -10.04 -8.17 -14.98
C ILE A 158 -8.60 -8.36 -14.52
N ALA A 159 -8.02 -7.32 -13.96
CA ALA A 159 -6.80 -7.40 -13.16
C ALA A 159 -7.14 -7.60 -11.68
N ARG A 160 -6.26 -8.29 -10.97
CA ARG A 160 -6.34 -8.56 -9.54
C ARG A 160 -5.13 -7.94 -8.87
N TRP A 161 -5.35 -6.97 -8.00
CA TRP A 161 -4.32 -6.40 -7.15
C TRP A 161 -4.46 -6.96 -5.73
N THR A 162 -3.52 -7.81 -5.32
CA THR A 162 -3.56 -8.44 -3.99
C THR A 162 -2.80 -7.58 -3.00
N VAL A 163 -3.52 -6.90 -2.11
CA VAL A 163 -2.93 -6.07 -1.06
C VAL A 163 -2.26 -6.98 -0.03
N LYS A 164 -0.93 -6.92 0.06
CA LYS A 164 -0.13 -7.68 1.03
C LYS A 164 0.48 -6.81 2.12
N GLU A 165 0.75 -5.55 1.80
CA GLU A 165 1.37 -4.60 2.71
C GLU A 165 0.49 -3.36 2.81
N LEU A 166 0.28 -2.90 4.03
CA LEU A 166 -0.36 -1.63 4.35
C LEU A 166 0.40 -1.03 5.51
N SER A 167 0.79 0.22 5.37
CA SER A 167 1.40 0.98 6.47
C SER A 167 0.80 2.39 6.55
N LEU A 168 0.64 2.87 7.78
CA LEU A 168 0.20 4.22 8.09
C LEU A 168 1.28 4.88 8.95
N ARG A 169 1.77 6.05 8.56
CA ARG A 169 2.92 6.73 9.21
C ARG A 169 4.19 5.84 9.29
N GLY A 170 4.36 4.91 8.36
CA GLY A 170 5.45 3.94 8.39
C GLY A 170 5.22 2.74 9.33
N PHE A 171 4.13 2.70 10.11
CA PHE A 171 3.79 1.55 10.93
C PHE A 171 3.09 0.49 10.08
N PRO A 172 3.65 -0.71 9.94
CA PRO A 172 3.02 -1.77 9.17
C PRO A 172 1.84 -2.37 9.91
N PHE A 173 0.76 -2.66 9.19
CA PHE A 173 -0.38 -3.40 9.72
C PHE A 173 -0.15 -4.90 9.61
N PRO A 174 -0.60 -5.70 10.60
CA PRO A 174 -0.56 -7.15 10.52
C PRO A 174 -1.40 -7.67 9.34
N ALA A 175 -0.96 -8.75 8.70
CA ALA A 175 -1.62 -9.31 7.52
C ALA A 175 -3.14 -9.58 7.69
N PRO A 176 -3.65 -10.05 8.84
CA PRO A 176 -5.11 -10.18 9.04
C PRO A 176 -5.85 -8.83 8.99
N ALA A 177 -5.26 -7.77 9.58
CA ALA A 177 -5.84 -6.44 9.56
C ALA A 177 -5.84 -5.84 8.14
N VAL A 178 -4.75 -6.06 7.36
CA VAL A 178 -4.67 -5.64 5.95
C VAL A 178 -5.82 -6.24 5.14
N LYS A 179 -6.07 -7.56 5.26
CA LYS A 179 -7.15 -8.24 4.56
C LYS A 179 -8.53 -7.71 4.97
N SER A 180 -8.73 -7.47 6.27
CA SER A 180 -10.00 -6.94 6.80
C SER A 180 -10.26 -5.53 6.26
N LEU A 181 -9.27 -4.64 6.32
CA LEU A 181 -9.36 -3.27 5.82
C LEU A 181 -9.58 -3.24 4.30
N ALA A 182 -8.85 -4.06 3.53
CA ALA A 182 -9.02 -4.14 2.08
C ALA A 182 -10.46 -4.55 1.70
N ARG A 183 -11.05 -5.51 2.42
CA ARG A 183 -12.46 -5.90 2.20
C ARG A 183 -13.44 -4.78 2.52
N GLN A 184 -13.28 -4.11 3.65
CA GLN A 184 -14.19 -3.04 4.09
C GLN A 184 -14.11 -1.80 3.22
N SER A 185 -12.90 -1.39 2.83
CA SER A 185 -12.68 -0.10 2.19
C SER A 185 -12.58 -0.16 0.66
N ALA A 186 -12.13 -1.28 0.11
CA ALA A 186 -11.86 -1.43 -1.32
C ALA A 186 -12.69 -2.55 -2.00
N GLY A 187 -13.63 -3.17 -1.27
CA GLY A 187 -14.42 -4.28 -1.80
C GLY A 187 -13.57 -5.49 -2.22
N ALA A 188 -12.42 -5.70 -1.56
CA ALA A 188 -11.54 -6.81 -1.84
C ALA A 188 -12.23 -8.15 -1.50
N ASP A 189 -11.82 -9.20 -2.21
CA ASP A 189 -12.29 -10.56 -1.95
C ASP A 189 -11.73 -11.13 -0.62
N SER A 190 -12.06 -12.39 -0.32
CA SER A 190 -11.60 -13.08 0.90
C SER A 190 -10.08 -13.19 0.99
N THR A 191 -9.36 -13.05 -0.11
CA THR A 191 -7.88 -13.11 -0.17
C THR A 191 -7.23 -11.74 0.04
N GLY A 192 -8.03 -10.66 0.09
CA GLY A 192 -7.56 -9.28 0.14
C GLY A 192 -7.23 -8.71 -1.24
N ALA A 193 -7.74 -9.31 -2.30
CA ALA A 193 -7.52 -8.86 -3.67
C ALA A 193 -8.63 -7.91 -4.13
N VAL A 194 -8.22 -6.77 -4.66
CA VAL A 194 -9.08 -5.77 -5.31
C VAL A 194 -9.16 -6.10 -6.80
N LEU A 195 -10.37 -6.19 -7.34
CA LEU A 195 -10.60 -6.43 -8.76
C LEU A 195 -10.68 -5.10 -9.49
N ILE A 196 -9.86 -4.96 -10.53
CA ILE A 196 -9.73 -3.75 -11.34
C ILE A 196 -10.15 -4.11 -12.78
N ARG A 197 -11.07 -3.31 -13.34
CA ARG A 197 -11.43 -3.46 -14.75
C ARG A 197 -10.31 -2.92 -15.63
N VAL A 198 -9.89 -3.72 -16.59
CA VAL A 198 -8.85 -3.39 -17.57
C VAL A 198 -9.33 -3.74 -18.97
N ASP A 199 -8.60 -3.31 -20.01
CA ASP A 199 -8.93 -3.69 -21.38
C ASP A 199 -8.83 -5.22 -21.56
N PRO A 200 -9.84 -5.90 -22.14
CA PRO A 200 -9.80 -7.34 -22.40
C PRO A 200 -8.67 -7.80 -23.33
N ALA A 201 -8.07 -6.88 -24.08
CA ALA A 201 -6.89 -7.15 -24.91
C ALA A 201 -5.62 -7.44 -24.09
N ILE A 202 -5.59 -7.04 -22.81
CA ILE A 202 -4.46 -7.29 -21.90
C ILE A 202 -4.53 -8.73 -21.40
N ALA A 203 -3.48 -9.51 -21.67
CA ALA A 203 -3.36 -10.89 -21.24
C ALA A 203 -2.48 -11.07 -20.00
N ASP A 204 -1.44 -10.25 -19.86
CA ASP A 204 -0.49 -10.32 -18.74
C ASP A 204 -0.01 -8.93 -18.36
N ALA A 205 0.40 -8.78 -17.10
CA ALA A 205 0.94 -7.53 -16.55
C ALA A 205 2.14 -7.86 -15.66
N ARG A 206 3.29 -7.23 -15.94
CA ARG A 206 4.51 -7.42 -15.14
C ARG A 206 5.02 -6.08 -14.66
N VAL A 207 5.27 -5.99 -13.37
CA VAL A 207 5.79 -4.77 -12.74
C VAL A 207 7.29 -4.90 -12.57
N HIS A 208 8.02 -3.93 -13.11
CA HIS A 208 9.45 -3.76 -12.93
C HIS A 208 9.72 -2.32 -12.46
N PRO A 209 10.83 -2.04 -11.80
CA PRO A 209 11.18 -0.65 -11.40
C PRO A 209 11.25 0.32 -12.59
N SER A 210 11.55 -0.17 -13.78
CA SER A 210 11.61 0.62 -15.02
C SER A 210 10.25 0.86 -15.68
N GLY A 211 9.18 0.16 -15.28
CA GLY A 211 7.86 0.31 -15.86
C GLY A 211 6.93 -0.86 -15.60
N LEU A 212 5.63 -0.62 -15.82
CA LEU A 212 4.60 -1.65 -15.87
C LEU A 212 4.47 -2.12 -17.33
N VAL A 213 4.86 -3.37 -17.58
CA VAL A 213 4.77 -4.00 -18.91
C VAL A 213 3.43 -4.70 -19.04
N LEU A 214 2.65 -4.32 -20.03
CA LEU A 214 1.37 -4.96 -20.37
C LEU A 214 1.51 -5.72 -21.68
N TYR A 215 1.12 -6.97 -21.67
CA TYR A 215 1.18 -7.85 -22.82
C TYR A 215 -0.20 -8.07 -23.43
N ARG A 216 -0.26 -8.08 -24.74
CA ARG A 216 -1.48 -8.35 -25.50
C ARG A 216 -1.78 -9.85 -25.54
N LYS A 217 -3.06 -10.20 -25.59
CA LYS A 217 -3.50 -11.58 -25.87
C LYS A 217 -3.17 -11.92 -27.31
N HIS A 218 -2.31 -12.94 -27.51
CA HIS A 218 -2.13 -13.51 -28.84
C HIS A 218 -3.47 -14.08 -29.32
N ARG A 219 -3.91 -13.65 -30.51
CA ARG A 219 -4.99 -14.34 -31.23
C ARG A 219 -4.34 -15.58 -31.87
N ALA A 220 -4.77 -16.74 -31.41
CA ALA A 220 -4.48 -17.99 -32.10
C ALA A 220 -5.18 -17.99 -33.47
#